data_7fcb0b2245af6a35b9f3373cf6b61aa5
#
_entry.id   7fcb0b2245af6a35b9f3373cf6b61aa5
#
_cell.length_a   1.000
_cell.length_b   1.000
_cell.length_c   1.000
_cell.angle_alpha   90.00
_cell.angle_beta   90.00
_cell.angle_gamma   90.00
#
_symmetry.space_group_name_H-M   'P 1'
#
loop_
_entity.id
_entity.type
_entity.pdbx_description
1 polymer ?
#
loop_
_entity_poly.entity_id
_entity_poly.type
_entity_poly.pdbx_seq_one_letter_code
_entity_poly.pdbx_strand_id
1 'polypeptide(L)'
;MATSAATLEPQPRALQISRAIRIDSRSVCVAVIAALAILAVAIEGYHPFAEDGGLYAAGVERLLDPTLFPQWTGFVLAPMRISAFAPAIASLVRITHLTVPAVLLLVHIASIFATLLTAYCIAAQCWLSIRARLGAVALLACWMGLPVAGTSLQLIDPYVTARSFSTPCVLLALLAVLRFTSDVPEPKRRRWLFLCAASLTVASAMHPLMAGYGIAATCLSACLRSRRRAVQFAGTISCCAAALVLAGALQHVAPPESHAYVAAALTRTYWFLQEWRWYELVGLAAPLGILAACSGTWFTRLLEPCDRTRGHLSASAALATMATVLGVTAILVALLYARPEASTHLVARLQPLRAFQTVYMMMILMFGALLGEYLLQRHAGRWIAAMLILGAPVFVADRATFPSSRHIQISDTGESNPWIQSFDWARTHTPKDALFALDPDYIHAPGEDGHCFRAIAQRSVLPDYSKDGGEASIAPQLAEPWLAGLRAQRNLIPASLLLRNSPHASALRALGVSWVILRRASPTDLSCPYSNFAAKVCRIS
;
A
#
# COMPACT_ATOMS: atom_id res chain seq x y z
N MET A 1 -8.23 58.98 -61.76
CA MET A 1 -7.33 57.86 -61.55
C MET A 1 -7.02 57.75 -60.04
N ALA A 2 -7.68 56.89 -59.34
CA ALA A 2 -7.46 56.64 -57.93
C ALA A 2 -7.05 55.18 -57.77
N THR A 3 -5.82 54.93 -57.38
CA THR A 3 -5.22 53.63 -57.11
C THR A 3 -5.64 53.19 -55.71
N SER A 4 -6.42 52.10 -55.65
CA SER A 4 -6.79 51.40 -54.43
C SER A 4 -5.59 50.58 -53.95
N ALA A 5 -5.08 50.88 -52.75
CA ALA A 5 -4.11 50.07 -52.04
C ALA A 5 -4.88 49.01 -51.24
N ALA A 6 -4.71 47.73 -51.61
CA ALA A 6 -5.21 46.60 -50.86
C ALA A 6 -4.32 46.36 -49.62
N THR A 7 -4.91 46.55 -48.44
CA THR A 7 -4.34 46.17 -47.18
C THR A 7 -4.40 44.66 -47.01
N LEU A 8 -3.24 44.00 -47.04
CA LEU A 8 -3.05 42.62 -46.66
C LEU A 8 -3.17 42.51 -45.13
N GLU A 9 -4.26 41.89 -44.64
CA GLU A 9 -4.35 41.47 -43.23
C GLU A 9 -3.32 40.37 -42.93
N PRO A 10 -2.58 40.47 -41.86
CA PRO A 10 -1.69 39.40 -41.44
C PRO A 10 -2.49 38.27 -40.78
N GLN A 11 -2.58 37.15 -41.45
CA GLN A 11 -3.23 35.94 -40.98
C GLN A 11 -2.53 35.26 -39.77
N PRO A 12 -3.25 34.53 -38.94
CA PRO A 12 -2.96 34.27 -37.54
C PRO A 12 -1.99 33.06 -37.35
N ARG A 13 -0.69 33.28 -37.53
CA ARG A 13 0.34 32.31 -37.06
C ARG A 13 0.26 32.06 -35.55
N ALA A 14 -0.23 33.02 -34.77
CA ALA A 14 -0.38 32.90 -33.33
C ALA A 14 -1.40 31.82 -32.89
N LEU A 15 -2.46 31.60 -33.67
CA LEU A 15 -3.51 30.60 -33.36
C LEU A 15 -3.06 29.15 -33.68
N GLN A 16 -2.21 28.95 -34.69
CA GLN A 16 -1.64 27.63 -34.99
C GLN A 16 -0.56 27.23 -34.00
N ILE A 17 0.29 28.16 -33.54
CA ILE A 17 1.31 27.92 -32.52
C ILE A 17 0.63 27.59 -31.18
N SER A 18 -0.48 28.24 -30.82
CA SER A 18 -1.19 27.93 -29.57
C SER A 18 -1.89 26.57 -29.59
N ARG A 19 -2.29 26.06 -30.76
CA ARG A 19 -2.86 24.70 -30.90
C ARG A 19 -1.78 23.60 -30.86
N ALA A 20 -0.65 23.80 -31.49
CA ALA A 20 0.48 22.88 -31.44
C ALA A 20 1.03 22.77 -30.01
N ILE A 21 1.19 23.88 -29.28
CA ILE A 21 1.63 23.89 -27.89
C ILE A 21 0.61 23.19 -26.95
N ARG A 22 -0.71 23.23 -27.26
CA ARG A 22 -1.72 22.50 -26.46
C ARG A 22 -1.71 20.98 -26.68
N ILE A 23 -1.36 20.50 -27.84
CA ILE A 23 -1.25 19.06 -28.11
C ILE A 23 0.02 18.53 -27.48
N ASP A 24 1.14 19.21 -27.63
CA ASP A 24 2.41 18.87 -26.97
C ASP A 24 2.36 18.94 -25.44
N SER A 25 1.57 19.85 -24.86
CA SER A 25 1.52 20.00 -23.40
C SER A 25 0.92 18.78 -22.67
N ARG A 26 -0.05 18.07 -23.22
CA ARG A 26 -0.63 16.86 -22.62
C ARG A 26 0.32 15.68 -22.71
N SER A 27 0.92 15.47 -23.86
CA SER A 27 1.89 14.40 -24.08
C SER A 27 3.13 14.60 -23.20
N VAL A 28 3.61 15.82 -23.07
CA VAL A 28 4.72 16.17 -22.17
C VAL A 28 4.37 15.89 -20.71
N CYS A 29 3.16 16.26 -20.25
CA CYS A 29 2.75 15.97 -18.87
C CYS A 29 2.68 14.45 -18.61
N VAL A 30 2.14 13.66 -19.53
CA VAL A 30 2.11 12.19 -19.40
C VAL A 30 3.52 11.61 -19.37
N ALA A 31 4.42 12.08 -20.23
CA ALA A 31 5.83 11.67 -20.24
C ALA A 31 6.54 12.00 -18.93
N VAL A 32 6.30 13.19 -18.36
CA VAL A 32 6.85 13.59 -17.04
C VAL A 32 6.31 12.67 -15.94
N ILE A 33 5.02 12.37 -15.94
CA ILE A 33 4.42 11.45 -14.95
C ILE A 33 5.00 10.04 -15.10
N ALA A 34 5.21 9.55 -16.31
CA ALA A 34 5.87 8.27 -16.55
C ALA A 34 7.33 8.27 -16.05
N ALA A 35 8.08 9.36 -16.28
CA ALA A 35 9.42 9.52 -15.75
C ALA A 35 9.43 9.55 -14.21
N LEU A 36 8.45 10.23 -13.59
CA LEU A 36 8.28 10.24 -12.13
C LEU A 36 7.91 8.85 -11.59
N ALA A 37 7.14 8.05 -12.32
CA ALA A 37 6.84 6.68 -11.91
C ALA A 37 8.10 5.80 -11.91
N ILE A 38 8.95 5.94 -12.92
CA ILE A 38 10.25 5.25 -12.97
C ILE A 38 11.16 5.73 -11.84
N LEU A 39 11.20 7.04 -11.59
CA LEU A 39 11.96 7.61 -10.48
C LEU A 39 11.47 7.09 -9.12
N ALA A 40 10.15 6.97 -8.92
CA ALA A 40 9.59 6.42 -7.70
C ALA A 40 10.09 4.99 -7.46
N VAL A 41 10.03 4.10 -8.46
CA VAL A 41 10.58 2.74 -8.37
C VAL A 41 12.09 2.75 -8.10
N ALA A 42 12.83 3.69 -8.71
CA ALA A 42 14.26 3.82 -8.48
C ALA A 42 14.62 4.32 -7.06
N ILE A 43 13.73 5.06 -6.41
CA ILE A 43 13.89 5.53 -5.02
C ILE A 43 13.44 4.47 -4.02
N GLU A 44 12.29 3.86 -4.25
CA GLU A 44 11.60 2.95 -3.32
C GLU A 44 12.13 1.52 -3.39
N GLY A 45 12.76 1.13 -4.51
CA GLY A 45 13.12 -0.25 -4.77
C GLY A 45 11.94 -1.11 -5.27
N TYR A 46 12.22 -2.41 -5.48
CA TYR A 46 11.21 -3.39 -5.85
C TYR A 46 11.57 -4.78 -5.35
N HIS A 47 10.75 -5.33 -4.44
CA HIS A 47 10.98 -6.58 -3.72
C HIS A 47 9.74 -7.49 -3.77
N PRO A 48 9.45 -8.19 -4.89
CA PRO A 48 8.14 -8.81 -5.19
C PRO A 48 7.69 -9.85 -4.17
N PHE A 49 8.61 -10.53 -3.52
CA PHE A 49 8.32 -11.61 -2.57
C PHE A 49 8.59 -11.24 -1.11
N ALA A 50 8.92 -9.97 -0.85
CA ALA A 50 9.09 -9.49 0.51
C ALA A 50 7.74 -9.20 1.16
N GLU A 51 7.71 -9.33 2.47
CA GLU A 51 6.61 -8.92 3.33
C GLU A 51 5.24 -9.48 2.86
N ASP A 52 4.21 -8.62 2.78
CA ASP A 52 2.88 -9.01 2.29
C ASP A 52 2.88 -9.41 0.81
N GLY A 53 3.83 -8.91 0.00
CA GLY A 53 3.97 -9.27 -1.41
C GLY A 53 4.11 -10.78 -1.62
N GLY A 54 4.90 -11.42 -0.79
CA GLY A 54 5.08 -12.88 -0.84
C GLY A 54 3.83 -13.68 -0.46
N LEU A 55 3.02 -13.20 0.50
CA LEU A 55 1.74 -13.84 0.83
C LEU A 55 0.78 -13.85 -0.37
N TYR A 56 0.64 -12.69 -1.01
CA TYR A 56 -0.22 -12.56 -2.19
C TYR A 56 0.32 -13.37 -3.37
N ALA A 57 1.65 -13.41 -3.58
CA ALA A 57 2.28 -14.18 -4.64
C ALA A 57 2.04 -15.69 -4.48
N ALA A 58 2.17 -16.24 -3.27
CA ALA A 58 1.87 -17.64 -2.97
C ALA A 58 0.42 -18.02 -3.34
N GLY A 59 -0.53 -17.11 -3.12
CA GLY A 59 -1.92 -17.27 -3.56
C GLY A 59 -2.06 -17.36 -5.08
N VAL A 60 -1.33 -16.51 -5.82
CA VAL A 60 -1.30 -16.55 -7.29
C VAL A 60 -0.72 -17.87 -7.80
N GLU A 61 0.42 -18.29 -7.24
CA GLU A 61 1.08 -19.55 -7.60
C GLU A 61 0.18 -20.76 -7.37
N ARG A 62 -0.54 -20.80 -6.24
CA ARG A 62 -1.53 -21.86 -5.95
C ARG A 62 -2.65 -21.92 -6.99
N LEU A 63 -3.10 -20.78 -7.54
CA LEU A 63 -4.11 -20.74 -8.60
C LEU A 63 -3.56 -21.18 -9.96
N LEU A 64 -2.27 -20.98 -10.21
CA LEU A 64 -1.60 -21.43 -11.44
C LEU A 64 -1.26 -22.91 -11.40
N ASP A 65 -0.79 -23.40 -10.25
CA ASP A 65 -0.51 -24.81 -9.99
C ASP A 65 -1.20 -25.29 -8.70
N PRO A 66 -2.37 -25.94 -8.81
CA PRO A 66 -3.11 -26.47 -7.66
C PRO A 66 -2.42 -27.58 -6.86
N THR A 67 -1.28 -28.08 -7.29
CA THR A 67 -0.50 -29.08 -6.54
C THR A 67 0.40 -28.45 -5.48
N LEU A 68 0.66 -27.13 -5.56
CA LEU A 68 1.48 -26.41 -4.58
C LEU A 68 0.76 -26.30 -3.23
N PHE A 69 1.52 -26.27 -2.16
CA PHE A 69 1.05 -26.05 -0.79
C PHE A 69 -0.06 -27.00 -0.35
N PRO A 70 0.11 -28.35 -0.46
CA PRO A 70 -0.92 -29.31 -0.06
C PRO A 70 -1.18 -29.31 1.45
N GLN A 71 -0.22 -28.86 2.25
CA GLN A 71 -0.31 -28.79 3.71
C GLN A 71 -0.31 -27.31 4.16
N TRP A 72 -0.98 -27.04 5.29
CA TRP A 72 -1.14 -25.68 5.85
C TRP A 72 -1.72 -24.66 4.84
N THR A 73 -2.49 -25.15 3.89
CA THR A 73 -3.06 -24.39 2.77
C THR A 73 -3.92 -23.21 3.25
N GLY A 74 -4.48 -23.25 4.45
CA GLY A 74 -5.32 -22.20 5.01
C GLY A 74 -4.67 -20.82 4.99
N PHE A 75 -3.36 -20.74 5.26
CA PHE A 75 -2.60 -19.49 5.25
C PHE A 75 -2.37 -18.93 3.84
N VAL A 76 -2.36 -19.79 2.82
CA VAL A 76 -2.27 -19.35 1.41
C VAL A 76 -3.63 -18.90 0.89
N LEU A 77 -4.72 -19.53 1.34
CA LEU A 77 -6.07 -19.25 0.86
C LEU A 77 -6.74 -18.08 1.57
N ALA A 78 -6.30 -17.70 2.78
CA ALA A 78 -6.95 -16.65 3.57
C ALA A 78 -7.02 -15.30 2.84
N PRO A 79 -5.93 -14.76 2.26
CA PRO A 79 -5.98 -13.51 1.49
C PRO A 79 -6.91 -13.60 0.28
N MET A 80 -7.00 -14.78 -0.35
CA MET A 80 -7.81 -15.00 -1.55
C MET A 80 -9.32 -14.97 -1.29
N ARG A 81 -9.76 -15.25 -0.05
CA ARG A 81 -11.19 -15.26 0.32
C ARG A 81 -11.80 -13.86 0.35
N ILE A 82 -10.98 -12.85 0.59
CA ILE A 82 -11.43 -11.46 0.79
C ILE A 82 -10.97 -10.52 -0.33
N SER A 83 -10.20 -11.02 -1.31
CA SER A 83 -9.61 -10.20 -2.36
C SER A 83 -9.63 -10.91 -3.72
N ALA A 84 -10.01 -10.19 -4.76
CA ALA A 84 -9.91 -10.63 -6.15
C ALA A 84 -8.47 -10.52 -6.72
N PHE A 85 -7.47 -10.16 -5.91
CA PHE A 85 -6.10 -9.93 -6.37
C PHE A 85 -5.50 -11.18 -7.02
N ALA A 86 -5.47 -12.31 -6.32
CA ALA A 86 -4.83 -13.51 -6.83
C ALA A 86 -5.48 -14.04 -8.13
N PRO A 87 -6.83 -14.12 -8.25
CA PRO A 87 -7.47 -14.41 -9.53
C PRO A 87 -7.12 -13.44 -10.65
N ALA A 88 -7.05 -12.13 -10.36
CA ALA A 88 -6.72 -11.12 -11.36
C ALA A 88 -5.28 -11.29 -11.89
N ILE A 89 -4.30 -11.43 -11.00
CA ILE A 89 -2.90 -11.64 -11.39
C ILE A 89 -2.72 -12.99 -12.11
N ALA A 90 -3.32 -14.08 -11.60
CA ALA A 90 -3.25 -15.38 -12.27
C ALA A 90 -3.85 -15.33 -13.68
N SER A 91 -4.92 -14.58 -13.89
CA SER A 91 -5.51 -14.35 -15.22
C SER A 91 -4.55 -13.58 -16.14
N LEU A 92 -3.89 -12.52 -15.62
CA LEU A 92 -2.88 -11.78 -16.38
C LEU A 92 -1.70 -12.69 -16.79
N VAL A 93 -1.20 -13.53 -15.89
CA VAL A 93 -0.13 -14.51 -16.19
C VAL A 93 -0.58 -15.46 -17.32
N ARG A 94 -1.80 -16.00 -17.25
CA ARG A 94 -2.33 -16.90 -18.28
C ARG A 94 -2.52 -16.23 -19.63
N ILE A 95 -2.96 -14.96 -19.65
CA ILE A 95 -3.20 -14.20 -20.89
C ILE A 95 -1.89 -13.75 -21.52
N THR A 96 -0.94 -13.29 -20.72
CA THR A 96 0.33 -12.73 -21.22
C THR A 96 1.40 -13.79 -21.45
N HIS A 97 1.25 -14.98 -20.84
CA HIS A 97 2.26 -16.04 -20.81
C HIS A 97 3.60 -15.61 -20.17
N LEU A 98 3.59 -14.51 -19.41
CA LEU A 98 4.75 -14.04 -18.65
C LEU A 98 4.84 -14.77 -17.31
N THR A 99 6.03 -14.76 -16.71
CA THR A 99 6.25 -15.30 -15.35
C THR A 99 5.56 -14.42 -14.30
N VAL A 100 5.24 -15.00 -13.13
CA VAL A 100 4.63 -14.24 -12.03
C VAL A 100 5.44 -13.00 -11.66
N PRO A 101 6.79 -13.05 -11.45
CA PRO A 101 7.58 -11.86 -11.16
C PRO A 101 7.49 -10.78 -12.25
N ALA A 102 7.48 -11.17 -13.53
CA ALA A 102 7.38 -10.21 -14.63
C ALA A 102 6.01 -9.50 -14.65
N VAL A 103 4.91 -10.24 -14.43
CA VAL A 103 3.57 -9.64 -14.33
C VAL A 103 3.48 -8.72 -13.12
N LEU A 104 4.00 -9.12 -11.96
CA LEU A 104 4.02 -8.28 -10.77
C LEU A 104 4.80 -6.98 -11.00
N LEU A 105 5.95 -7.01 -11.67
CA LEU A 105 6.71 -5.79 -12.00
C LEU A 105 5.92 -4.84 -12.90
N LEU A 106 5.28 -5.38 -13.95
CA LEU A 106 4.45 -4.56 -14.84
C LEU A 106 3.27 -3.93 -14.09
N VAL A 107 2.61 -4.69 -13.24
CA VAL A 107 1.51 -4.20 -12.40
C VAL A 107 2.01 -3.15 -11.39
N HIS A 108 3.19 -3.33 -10.79
CA HIS A 108 3.79 -2.37 -9.89
C HIS A 108 3.99 -1.01 -10.57
N ILE A 109 4.69 -1.00 -11.70
CA ILE A 109 4.94 0.23 -12.49
C ILE A 109 3.61 0.86 -12.93
N ALA A 110 2.65 0.05 -13.40
CA ALA A 110 1.35 0.53 -13.85
C ALA A 110 0.53 1.14 -12.69
N SER A 111 0.58 0.55 -11.49
CA SER A 111 -0.13 1.06 -10.31
C SER A 111 0.45 2.38 -9.81
N ILE A 112 1.78 2.52 -9.79
CA ILE A 112 2.47 3.78 -9.47
C ILE A 112 2.11 4.85 -10.49
N PHE A 113 2.20 4.54 -11.79
CA PHE A 113 1.83 5.47 -12.85
C PHE A 113 0.37 5.91 -12.75
N ALA A 114 -0.56 4.97 -12.53
CA ALA A 114 -1.98 5.28 -12.37
C ALA A 114 -2.24 6.15 -11.13
N THR A 115 -1.56 5.90 -10.03
CA THR A 115 -1.62 6.71 -8.80
C THR A 115 -1.15 8.13 -9.06
N LEU A 116 0.03 8.31 -9.67
CA LEU A 116 0.59 9.62 -10.00
C LEU A 116 -0.26 10.38 -11.03
N LEU A 117 -0.76 9.70 -12.06
CA LEU A 117 -1.62 10.30 -13.07
C LEU A 117 -2.93 10.80 -12.45
N THR A 118 -3.54 10.00 -11.60
CA THR A 118 -4.78 10.38 -10.91
C THR A 118 -4.55 11.51 -9.92
N ALA A 119 -3.44 11.47 -9.17
CA ALA A 119 -3.01 12.55 -8.29
C ALA A 119 -2.77 13.86 -9.06
N TYR A 120 -2.14 13.80 -10.24
CA TYR A 120 -2.01 14.96 -11.13
C TYR A 120 -3.36 15.51 -11.58
N CYS A 121 -4.29 14.65 -11.93
CA CYS A 121 -5.65 15.04 -12.29
C CYS A 121 -6.41 15.68 -11.11
N ILE A 122 -6.21 15.20 -9.88
CA ILE A 122 -6.72 15.84 -8.65
C ILE A 122 -6.06 17.21 -8.46
N ALA A 123 -4.74 17.29 -8.55
CA ALA A 123 -4.00 18.54 -8.46
C ALA A 123 -4.47 19.58 -9.49
N ALA A 124 -4.84 19.13 -10.69
CA ALA A 124 -5.40 20.00 -11.73
C ALA A 124 -6.84 20.50 -11.43
N GLN A 125 -7.57 19.87 -10.48
CA GLN A 125 -8.82 20.43 -9.95
C GLN A 125 -8.57 21.45 -8.84
N CYS A 126 -7.41 21.34 -8.15
CA CYS A 126 -7.08 22.18 -7.03
C CYS A 126 -6.35 23.47 -7.45
N TRP A 127 -5.45 23.39 -8.41
CA TRP A 127 -4.52 24.50 -8.73
C TRP A 127 -4.43 24.78 -10.23
N LEU A 128 -4.35 26.07 -10.57
CA LEU A 128 -4.20 26.52 -11.96
C LEU A 128 -2.76 26.40 -12.46
N SER A 129 -1.78 26.64 -11.56
CA SER A 129 -0.36 26.62 -11.91
C SER A 129 0.14 25.21 -12.21
N ILE A 130 0.80 25.04 -13.35
CA ILE A 130 1.46 23.78 -13.73
C ILE A 130 2.58 23.41 -12.75
N ARG A 131 3.25 24.40 -12.14
CA ARG A 131 4.33 24.21 -11.17
C ARG A 131 3.77 23.59 -9.88
N ALA A 132 2.64 24.10 -9.39
CA ALA A 132 1.97 23.53 -8.23
C ALA A 132 1.52 22.08 -8.50
N ARG A 133 0.93 21.80 -9.67
CA ARG A 133 0.51 20.45 -10.06
C ARG A 133 1.67 19.46 -10.14
N LEU A 134 2.75 19.86 -10.81
CA LEU A 134 3.95 19.03 -10.94
C LEU A 134 4.66 18.85 -9.60
N GLY A 135 4.74 19.90 -8.77
CA GLY A 135 5.33 19.82 -7.43
C GLY A 135 4.59 18.84 -6.53
N ALA A 136 3.25 18.87 -6.56
CA ALA A 136 2.41 17.91 -5.84
C ALA A 136 2.75 16.45 -6.19
N VAL A 137 2.84 16.14 -7.49
CA VAL A 137 3.07 14.77 -7.96
C VAL A 137 4.55 14.36 -7.82
N ALA A 138 5.48 15.31 -7.99
CA ALA A 138 6.90 15.04 -7.81
C ALA A 138 7.24 14.70 -6.36
N LEU A 139 6.67 15.43 -5.40
CA LEU A 139 6.86 15.09 -3.98
C LEU A 139 6.23 13.74 -3.64
N LEU A 140 5.03 13.44 -4.17
CA LEU A 140 4.41 12.13 -3.98
C LEU A 140 5.29 11.01 -4.54
N ALA A 141 5.88 11.20 -5.73
CA ALA A 141 6.79 10.23 -6.33
C ALA A 141 8.06 9.99 -5.49
N CYS A 142 8.62 11.05 -4.86
CA CYS A 142 9.77 10.91 -3.98
C CYS A 142 9.45 10.23 -2.64
N TRP A 143 8.20 10.27 -2.20
CA TRP A 143 7.78 9.81 -0.87
C TRP A 143 6.78 8.66 -0.89
N MET A 144 6.76 7.86 -1.97
CA MET A 144 5.87 6.70 -2.04
C MET A 144 6.17 5.65 -0.97
N GLY A 145 7.45 5.40 -0.68
CA GLY A 145 7.87 4.51 0.41
C GLY A 145 7.78 5.12 1.82
N LEU A 146 7.18 6.32 1.99
CA LEU A 146 7.05 6.94 3.30
C LEU A 146 6.13 6.11 4.22
N PRO A 147 6.59 5.73 5.43
CA PRO A 147 5.74 5.05 6.40
C PRO A 147 4.57 5.94 6.85
N VAL A 148 3.38 5.36 6.96
CA VAL A 148 2.18 6.03 7.47
C VAL A 148 2.10 5.82 8.98
N ALA A 149 2.72 6.68 9.75
CA ALA A 149 2.80 6.64 11.21
C ALA A 149 2.84 5.19 11.75
N GLY A 150 2.47 4.84 12.92
CA GLY A 150 2.50 3.48 13.49
C GLY A 150 1.54 2.44 12.86
N THR A 151 1.04 2.64 11.61
CA THR A 151 0.03 1.77 10.98
C THR A 151 0.59 0.51 10.33
N SER A 152 1.90 0.31 10.31
CA SER A 152 2.57 -0.77 9.55
C SER A 152 2.25 -0.73 8.05
N LEU A 153 2.03 0.47 7.50
CA LEU A 153 1.86 0.71 6.07
C LEU A 153 2.91 1.69 5.57
N GLN A 154 3.30 1.51 4.32
CA GLN A 154 3.86 2.58 3.48
C GLN A 154 2.75 3.20 2.63
N LEU A 155 2.97 4.38 2.07
CA LEU A 155 2.02 4.99 1.14
C LEU A 155 1.78 4.09 -0.07
N ILE A 156 2.86 3.59 -0.66
CA ILE A 156 2.91 2.51 -1.64
C ILE A 156 4.01 1.56 -1.16
N ASP A 157 3.80 0.26 -1.28
CA ASP A 157 4.79 -0.73 -0.87
C ASP A 157 5.77 -1.01 -2.03
N PRO A 158 7.03 -1.43 -1.77
CA PRO A 158 8.00 -1.80 -2.81
C PRO A 158 7.69 -3.19 -3.42
N TYR A 159 6.45 -3.62 -3.34
CA TYR A 159 5.91 -4.87 -3.87
C TYR A 159 4.43 -4.71 -4.21
N VAL A 160 3.87 -5.69 -4.92
CA VAL A 160 2.47 -5.64 -5.36
C VAL A 160 1.57 -6.37 -4.38
N THR A 161 0.53 -5.69 -3.93
CA THR A 161 -0.56 -6.24 -3.12
C THR A 161 -1.92 -5.77 -3.66
N ALA A 162 -2.99 -6.21 -3.04
CA ALA A 162 -4.33 -5.73 -3.36
C ALA A 162 -4.47 -4.19 -3.23
N ARG A 163 -3.65 -3.54 -2.38
CA ARG A 163 -3.59 -2.08 -2.23
C ARG A 163 -3.08 -1.37 -3.48
N SER A 164 -2.19 -2.00 -4.24
CA SER A 164 -1.67 -1.43 -5.49
C SER A 164 -2.77 -1.14 -6.51
N PHE A 165 -3.89 -1.88 -6.45
CA PHE A 165 -5.07 -1.62 -7.27
C PHE A 165 -6.07 -0.68 -6.59
N SER A 166 -6.33 -0.86 -5.29
CA SER A 166 -7.37 -0.08 -4.60
C SER A 166 -6.97 1.39 -4.43
N THR A 167 -5.69 1.70 -4.22
CA THR A 167 -5.20 3.08 -4.02
C THR A 167 -5.48 3.99 -5.21
N PRO A 168 -5.06 3.68 -6.46
CA PRO A 168 -5.41 4.53 -7.61
C PRO A 168 -6.92 4.60 -7.87
N CYS A 169 -7.67 3.52 -7.58
CA CYS A 169 -9.12 3.52 -7.71
C CYS A 169 -9.80 4.46 -6.71
N VAL A 170 -9.35 4.50 -5.45
CA VAL A 170 -9.86 5.46 -4.45
C VAL A 170 -9.57 6.90 -4.87
N LEU A 171 -8.35 7.19 -5.34
CA LEU A 171 -8.02 8.52 -5.87
C LEU A 171 -8.88 8.88 -7.09
N LEU A 172 -9.16 7.92 -7.97
CA LEU A 172 -10.03 8.13 -9.13
C LEU A 172 -11.48 8.41 -8.73
N ALA A 173 -11.98 7.77 -7.67
CA ALA A 173 -13.29 8.07 -7.10
C ALA A 173 -13.34 9.49 -6.51
N LEU A 174 -12.30 9.92 -5.78
CA LEU A 174 -12.20 11.30 -5.29
C LEU A 174 -12.16 12.31 -6.45
N LEU A 175 -11.35 12.06 -7.48
CA LEU A 175 -11.33 12.87 -8.70
C LEU A 175 -12.72 12.96 -9.33
N ALA A 176 -13.43 11.84 -9.42
CA ALA A 176 -14.76 11.78 -9.99
C ALA A 176 -15.76 12.64 -9.22
N VAL A 177 -15.72 12.66 -7.89
CA VAL A 177 -16.55 13.55 -7.05
C VAL A 177 -16.18 15.02 -7.29
N LEU A 178 -14.89 15.38 -7.32
CA LEU A 178 -14.47 16.75 -7.61
C LEU A 178 -14.97 17.22 -8.97
N ARG A 179 -14.90 16.37 -9.99
CA ARG A 179 -15.42 16.67 -11.34
C ARG A 179 -16.96 16.76 -11.38
N PHE A 180 -17.65 15.85 -10.69
CA PHE A 180 -19.10 15.87 -10.59
C PHE A 180 -19.62 17.13 -9.91
N THR A 181 -18.91 17.62 -8.89
CA THR A 181 -19.29 18.81 -8.10
C THR A 181 -18.69 20.11 -8.63
N SER A 182 -17.96 20.10 -9.76
CA SER A 182 -17.38 21.32 -10.34
C SER A 182 -18.47 22.25 -10.89
N ASP A 183 -18.20 23.57 -10.87
CA ASP A 183 -19.11 24.59 -11.40
C ASP A 183 -19.04 24.70 -12.93
N VAL A 184 -18.05 24.09 -13.55
CA VAL A 184 -17.90 24.10 -15.00
C VAL A 184 -18.98 23.21 -15.61
N PRO A 185 -19.80 23.74 -16.56
CA PRO A 185 -20.79 22.94 -17.27
C PRO A 185 -20.11 21.78 -18.00
N GLU A 186 -20.47 20.57 -17.64
CA GLU A 186 -19.99 19.36 -18.32
C GLU A 186 -21.15 18.61 -18.96
N PRO A 187 -21.18 18.46 -20.31
CA PRO A 187 -22.28 17.82 -20.99
C PRO A 187 -22.49 16.36 -20.60
N LYS A 188 -21.49 15.73 -20.00
CA LYS A 188 -21.52 14.32 -19.58
C LYS A 188 -21.27 14.14 -18.06
N ARG A 189 -21.86 15.03 -17.24
CA ARG A 189 -21.66 15.03 -15.79
C ARG A 189 -21.96 13.66 -15.11
N ARG A 190 -23.00 12.95 -15.58
CA ARG A 190 -23.37 11.61 -15.03
C ARG A 190 -22.28 10.55 -15.20
N ARG A 191 -21.39 10.67 -16.20
CA ARG A 191 -20.26 9.74 -16.39
C ARG A 191 -19.33 9.69 -15.16
N TRP A 192 -19.20 10.81 -14.45
CA TRP A 192 -18.35 10.88 -13.25
C TRP A 192 -18.94 10.11 -12.07
N LEU A 193 -20.29 10.06 -11.94
CA LEU A 193 -20.92 9.18 -10.95
C LEU A 193 -20.69 7.72 -11.29
N PHE A 194 -20.83 7.35 -12.55
CA PHE A 194 -20.54 5.99 -12.99
C PHE A 194 -19.05 5.62 -12.73
N LEU A 195 -18.13 6.52 -13.08
CA LEU A 195 -16.71 6.31 -12.84
C LEU A 195 -16.40 6.18 -11.33
N CYS A 196 -17.02 7.00 -10.48
CA CYS A 196 -16.90 6.90 -9.03
C CYS A 196 -17.36 5.52 -8.53
N ALA A 197 -18.57 5.11 -8.92
CA ALA A 197 -19.13 3.81 -8.53
C ALA A 197 -18.24 2.65 -9.02
N ALA A 198 -17.85 2.64 -10.30
CA ALA A 198 -17.00 1.61 -10.88
C ALA A 198 -15.64 1.53 -10.18
N SER A 199 -15.00 2.68 -9.89
CA SER A 199 -13.71 2.73 -9.19
C SER A 199 -13.82 2.18 -7.77
N LEU A 200 -14.87 2.54 -7.02
CA LEU A 200 -15.10 2.02 -5.67
C LEU A 200 -15.45 0.52 -5.68
N THR A 201 -16.17 0.04 -6.70
CA THR A 201 -16.44 -1.40 -6.86
C THR A 201 -15.15 -2.18 -7.10
N VAL A 202 -14.28 -1.71 -7.99
CA VAL A 202 -12.97 -2.34 -8.23
C VAL A 202 -12.12 -2.28 -6.96
N ALA A 203 -12.05 -1.13 -6.29
CA ALA A 203 -11.33 -1.01 -5.03
C ALA A 203 -11.84 -2.01 -3.97
N SER A 204 -13.17 -2.17 -3.85
CA SER A 204 -13.79 -3.11 -2.90
C SER A 204 -13.52 -4.57 -3.25
N ALA A 205 -13.53 -4.92 -4.53
CA ALA A 205 -13.19 -6.26 -4.97
C ALA A 205 -11.72 -6.60 -4.71
N MET A 206 -10.82 -5.63 -4.86
CA MET A 206 -9.38 -5.83 -4.61
C MET A 206 -9.04 -5.79 -3.12
N HIS A 207 -9.44 -4.73 -2.40
CA HIS A 207 -9.12 -4.56 -0.99
C HIS A 207 -10.29 -3.91 -0.23
N PRO A 208 -11.25 -4.69 0.29
CA PRO A 208 -12.48 -4.18 0.91
C PRO A 208 -12.24 -3.15 2.01
N LEU A 209 -11.25 -3.39 2.86
CA LEU A 209 -10.94 -2.51 3.98
C LEU A 209 -10.51 -1.10 3.50
N MET A 210 -9.55 -1.03 2.58
CA MET A 210 -9.07 0.26 2.05
C MET A 210 -10.15 0.97 1.22
N ALA A 211 -10.99 0.19 0.52
CA ALA A 211 -12.15 0.73 -0.19
C ALA A 211 -13.18 1.34 0.78
N GLY A 212 -13.38 0.76 1.96
CA GLY A 212 -14.25 1.32 3.00
C GLY A 212 -13.81 2.73 3.40
N TYR A 213 -12.52 2.96 3.63
CA TYR A 213 -11.98 4.30 3.90
C TYR A 213 -12.10 5.21 2.67
N GLY A 214 -11.90 4.67 1.47
CA GLY A 214 -12.12 5.39 0.22
C GLY A 214 -13.57 5.84 0.04
N ILE A 215 -14.55 4.99 0.39
CA ILE A 215 -15.98 5.34 0.39
C ILE A 215 -16.25 6.47 1.38
N ALA A 216 -15.74 6.37 2.62
CA ALA A 216 -15.89 7.42 3.63
C ALA A 216 -15.30 8.77 3.15
N ALA A 217 -14.07 8.76 2.61
CA ALA A 217 -13.43 9.93 2.03
C ALA A 217 -14.25 10.54 0.88
N THR A 218 -14.79 9.70 0.01
CA THR A 218 -15.60 10.09 -1.16
C THR A 218 -16.93 10.72 -0.72
N CYS A 219 -17.62 10.13 0.26
CA CYS A 219 -18.85 10.67 0.84
C CYS A 219 -18.61 12.02 1.53
N LEU A 220 -17.57 12.12 2.37
CA LEU A 220 -17.17 13.38 3.02
C LEU A 220 -16.87 14.47 1.97
N SER A 221 -16.11 14.13 0.93
CA SER A 221 -15.82 15.07 -0.16
C SER A 221 -17.08 15.55 -0.87
N ALA A 222 -18.04 14.65 -1.12
CA ALA A 222 -19.32 15.00 -1.74
C ALA A 222 -20.15 15.93 -0.85
N CYS A 223 -20.21 15.69 0.46
CA CYS A 223 -20.88 16.57 1.43
C CYS A 223 -20.23 17.95 1.47
N LEU A 224 -18.90 18.03 1.61
CA LEU A 224 -18.14 19.28 1.72
C LEU A 224 -18.22 20.13 0.44
N ARG A 225 -18.37 19.49 -0.72
CA ARG A 225 -18.54 20.15 -2.01
C ARG A 225 -20.00 20.53 -2.32
N SER A 226 -20.94 20.30 -1.40
CA SER A 226 -22.33 20.72 -1.56
C SER A 226 -22.46 22.24 -1.56
N ARG A 227 -23.41 22.78 -2.33
CA ARG A 227 -23.76 24.23 -2.33
C ARG A 227 -24.50 24.66 -1.08
N ARG A 228 -25.14 23.74 -0.38
CA ARG A 228 -25.94 24.02 0.81
C ARG A 228 -25.07 23.83 2.06
N ARG A 229 -24.80 24.90 2.80
CA ARG A 229 -24.02 24.83 4.07
C ARG A 229 -24.59 23.85 5.07
N ALA A 230 -25.92 23.75 5.15
CA ALA A 230 -26.58 22.76 5.99
C ALA A 230 -26.20 21.32 5.61
N VAL A 231 -26.08 21.00 4.31
CA VAL A 231 -25.64 19.68 3.84
C VAL A 231 -24.14 19.46 4.13
N GLN A 232 -23.31 20.50 3.98
CA GLN A 232 -21.89 20.40 4.36
C GLN A 232 -21.76 20.01 5.84
N PHE A 233 -22.41 20.73 6.73
CA PHE A 233 -22.32 20.51 8.16
C PHE A 233 -23.01 19.23 8.60
N ALA A 234 -24.29 19.06 8.30
CA ALA A 234 -25.07 17.89 8.71
C ALA A 234 -24.52 16.60 8.06
N GLY A 235 -24.15 16.63 6.78
CA GLY A 235 -23.57 15.48 6.09
C GLY A 235 -22.24 15.05 6.69
N THR A 236 -21.36 16.00 7.04
CA THR A 236 -20.08 15.69 7.68
C THR A 236 -20.31 15.06 9.06
N ILE A 237 -21.17 15.66 9.89
CA ILE A 237 -21.52 15.10 11.21
C ILE A 237 -22.12 13.70 11.05
N SER A 238 -23.04 13.51 10.10
CA SER A 238 -23.69 12.22 9.87
C SER A 238 -22.67 11.14 9.45
N CYS A 239 -21.70 11.47 8.60
CA CYS A 239 -20.63 10.52 8.23
C CYS A 239 -19.77 10.11 9.44
N CYS A 240 -19.37 11.07 10.28
CA CYS A 240 -18.60 10.80 11.50
C CYS A 240 -19.42 9.99 12.51
N ALA A 241 -20.66 10.39 12.78
CA ALA A 241 -21.56 9.69 13.67
C ALA A 241 -21.83 8.26 13.19
N ALA A 242 -22.07 8.05 11.90
CA ALA A 242 -22.27 6.73 11.33
C ALA A 242 -21.05 5.81 11.54
N ALA A 243 -19.83 6.33 11.37
CA ALA A 243 -18.60 5.57 11.63
C ALA A 243 -18.47 5.15 13.10
N LEU A 244 -18.76 6.06 14.03
CA LEU A 244 -18.71 5.78 15.47
C LEU A 244 -19.81 4.82 15.92
N VAL A 245 -21.05 5.01 15.43
CA VAL A 245 -22.18 4.12 15.72
C VAL A 245 -21.94 2.73 15.15
N LEU A 246 -21.44 2.64 13.92
CA LEU A 246 -21.12 1.34 13.31
C LEU A 246 -20.03 0.61 14.10
N ALA A 247 -18.95 1.30 14.48
CA ALA A 247 -17.89 0.72 15.31
C ALA A 247 -18.43 0.22 16.66
N GLY A 248 -19.28 1.02 17.35
CA GLY A 248 -19.94 0.62 18.57
C GLY A 248 -20.87 -0.58 18.38
N ALA A 249 -21.68 -0.59 17.33
CA ALA A 249 -22.55 -1.72 17.01
C ALA A 249 -21.75 -3.02 16.75
N LEU A 250 -20.65 -2.93 15.99
CA LEU A 250 -19.76 -4.08 15.73
C LEU A 250 -19.16 -4.64 17.04
N GLN A 251 -18.84 -3.78 18.00
CA GLN A 251 -18.35 -4.21 19.32
C GLN A 251 -19.38 -5.04 20.09
N HIS A 252 -20.68 -4.72 19.96
CA HIS A 252 -21.75 -5.42 20.65
C HIS A 252 -22.18 -6.72 19.98
N VAL A 253 -22.05 -6.85 18.65
CA VAL A 253 -22.48 -8.04 17.91
C VAL A 253 -21.35 -9.03 17.63
N ALA A 254 -20.12 -8.70 18.04
CA ALA A 254 -18.97 -9.56 17.82
C ALA A 254 -19.12 -10.88 18.60
N PRO A 255 -18.81 -12.03 17.97
CA PRO A 255 -18.80 -13.32 18.65
C PRO A 255 -17.68 -13.36 19.71
N PRO A 256 -17.78 -14.26 20.72
CA PRO A 256 -16.69 -14.52 21.66
C PRO A 256 -15.41 -14.94 20.93
N GLU A 257 -14.28 -14.44 21.40
CA GLU A 257 -12.98 -14.68 20.82
C GLU A 257 -12.27 -15.84 21.54
N SER A 258 -11.60 -16.71 20.78
CA SER A 258 -10.77 -17.77 21.37
C SER A 258 -9.46 -17.20 21.94
N HIS A 259 -8.88 -17.89 22.93
CA HIS A 259 -7.56 -17.52 23.47
C HIS A 259 -6.46 -17.41 22.40
N ALA A 260 -6.48 -18.32 21.42
CA ALA A 260 -5.53 -18.31 20.33
C ALA A 260 -5.71 -17.08 19.43
N TYR A 261 -6.98 -16.69 19.18
CA TYR A 261 -7.25 -15.48 18.39
C TYR A 261 -6.81 -14.21 19.14
N VAL A 262 -7.14 -14.10 20.42
CA VAL A 262 -6.66 -12.96 21.24
C VAL A 262 -5.14 -12.90 21.24
N ALA A 263 -4.46 -14.04 21.40
CA ALA A 263 -3.00 -14.10 21.33
C ALA A 263 -2.47 -13.61 19.95
N ALA A 264 -3.12 -13.98 18.84
CA ALA A 264 -2.75 -13.50 17.51
C ALA A 264 -3.03 -11.99 17.34
N ALA A 265 -4.18 -11.51 17.76
CA ALA A 265 -4.58 -10.11 17.67
C ALA A 265 -3.62 -9.18 18.44
N LEU A 266 -3.25 -9.55 19.68
CA LEU A 266 -2.36 -8.77 20.54
C LEU A 266 -0.92 -8.71 20.00
N THR A 267 -0.50 -9.59 19.10
CA THR A 267 0.80 -9.42 18.41
C THR A 267 0.79 -8.26 17.42
N ARG A 268 -0.37 -7.72 17.05
CA ARG A 268 -0.53 -6.61 16.10
C ARG A 268 -0.57 -5.26 16.83
N THR A 269 0.51 -4.89 17.50
CA THR A 269 0.63 -3.66 18.30
C THR A 269 0.23 -2.41 17.51
N TYR A 270 0.44 -2.40 16.20
CA TYR A 270 0.03 -1.31 15.32
C TYR A 270 -1.52 -1.12 15.19
N TRP A 271 -2.34 -2.05 15.72
CA TRP A 271 -3.79 -1.88 15.82
C TRP A 271 -4.19 -0.98 16.98
N PHE A 272 -3.36 -0.90 18.01
CA PHE A 272 -3.68 -0.33 19.31
C PHE A 272 -2.89 0.96 19.53
N LEU A 273 -3.59 2.10 19.50
CA LEU A 273 -2.97 3.41 19.64
C LEU A 273 -2.23 3.58 20.97
N GLN A 274 -2.62 2.82 22.01
CA GLN A 274 -2.00 2.80 23.33
C GLN A 274 -0.58 2.23 23.32
N GLU A 275 -0.27 1.36 22.34
CA GLU A 275 1.05 0.73 22.17
C GLU A 275 2.01 1.58 21.33
N TRP A 276 1.53 2.70 20.77
CA TRP A 276 2.32 3.52 19.85
C TRP A 276 3.32 4.40 20.60
N ARG A 277 4.47 4.57 20.01
CA ARG A 277 5.51 5.45 20.52
C ARG A 277 5.17 6.91 20.24
N TRP A 278 5.73 7.82 21.03
CA TRP A 278 5.43 9.26 20.92
C TRP A 278 5.63 9.84 19.52
N TYR A 279 6.66 9.39 18.77
CA TYR A 279 6.91 9.89 17.41
C TYR A 279 5.88 9.36 16.40
N GLU A 280 5.28 8.21 16.62
CA GLU A 280 4.17 7.68 15.81
C GLU A 280 2.91 8.51 16.06
N LEU A 281 2.66 8.94 17.31
CA LEU A 281 1.57 9.87 17.64
C LEU A 281 1.78 11.24 16.99
N VAL A 282 3.00 11.76 16.95
CA VAL A 282 3.34 12.97 16.18
C VAL A 282 3.03 12.77 14.70
N GLY A 283 3.32 11.59 14.15
CA GLY A 283 2.98 11.22 12.77
C GLY A 283 1.46 11.21 12.48
N LEU A 284 0.58 11.09 13.48
CA LEU A 284 -0.86 11.32 13.31
C LEU A 284 -1.22 12.81 13.44
N ALA A 285 -0.68 13.49 14.45
CA ALA A 285 -1.07 14.86 14.76
C ALA A 285 -0.57 15.88 13.72
N ALA A 286 0.68 15.75 13.27
CA ALA A 286 1.31 16.71 12.37
C ALA A 286 0.60 16.79 11.00
N PRO A 287 0.26 15.69 10.30
CA PRO A 287 -0.51 15.75 9.06
C PRO A 287 -1.86 16.42 9.22
N LEU A 288 -2.56 16.15 10.34
CA LEU A 288 -3.86 16.77 10.62
C LEU A 288 -3.72 18.28 10.85
N GLY A 289 -2.72 18.71 11.61
CA GLY A 289 -2.43 20.13 11.83
C GLY A 289 -2.10 20.86 10.52
N ILE A 290 -1.26 20.27 9.67
CA ILE A 290 -0.91 20.81 8.35
C ILE A 290 -2.15 20.93 7.46
N LEU A 291 -2.97 19.88 7.39
CA LEU A 291 -4.17 19.87 6.56
C LEU A 291 -5.24 20.83 7.09
N ALA A 292 -5.41 20.94 8.41
CA ALA A 292 -6.30 21.94 9.01
C ALA A 292 -5.85 23.36 8.64
N ALA A 293 -4.56 23.67 8.68
CA ALA A 293 -4.02 24.95 8.21
C ALA A 293 -4.27 25.14 6.71
N CYS A 294 -4.09 24.11 5.88
CA CYS A 294 -4.34 24.14 4.45
C CYS A 294 -5.84 24.32 4.09
N SER A 295 -6.75 23.93 4.98
CA SER A 295 -8.19 24.15 4.78
C SER A 295 -8.61 25.62 4.95
N GLY A 296 -7.75 26.41 5.57
CA GLY A 296 -7.99 27.82 5.85
C GLY A 296 -7.97 28.71 4.61
N THR A 297 -8.62 29.87 4.73
CA THR A 297 -8.71 30.88 3.65
C THR A 297 -7.35 31.47 3.28
N TRP A 298 -6.36 31.40 4.18
CA TRP A 298 -5.00 31.85 3.93
C TRP A 298 -4.30 30.98 2.87
N PHE A 299 -4.36 29.65 3.01
CA PHE A 299 -3.73 28.73 2.09
C PHE A 299 -4.35 28.78 0.68
N THR A 300 -5.68 28.87 0.61
CA THR A 300 -6.39 29.00 -0.66
C THR A 300 -6.03 30.30 -1.38
N ARG A 301 -5.78 31.40 -0.64
CA ARG A 301 -5.31 32.66 -1.22
C ARG A 301 -3.89 32.58 -1.77
N LEU A 302 -3.01 31.75 -1.19
CA LEU A 302 -1.65 31.59 -1.68
C LEU A 302 -1.59 30.90 -3.04
N LEU A 303 -2.34 29.82 -3.21
CA LEU A 303 -2.27 28.97 -4.41
C LEU A 303 -3.35 29.23 -5.46
N GLU A 304 -4.46 29.89 -5.06
CA GLU A 304 -5.60 30.19 -5.91
C GLU A 304 -5.80 31.72 -5.97
N PRO A 305 -5.27 32.43 -6.97
CA PRO A 305 -5.67 33.82 -7.18
C PRO A 305 -7.12 33.90 -7.63
N CYS A 306 -7.97 34.28 -6.70
CA CYS A 306 -9.30 34.86 -6.91
C CYS A 306 -10.25 34.16 -7.89
N ASP A 307 -11.03 33.21 -7.41
CA ASP A 307 -12.45 33.21 -7.75
C ASP A 307 -13.28 32.61 -6.59
N ARG A 308 -13.58 33.45 -5.61
CA ARG A 308 -14.58 33.16 -4.58
C ARG A 308 -15.97 33.36 -5.15
N THR A 309 -16.36 32.55 -6.09
CA THR A 309 -17.73 32.51 -6.53
C THR A 309 -18.44 31.35 -5.86
N ARG A 310 -19.35 31.73 -4.95
CA ARG A 310 -20.58 30.99 -4.67
C ARG A 310 -20.52 29.80 -3.71
N GLY A 311 -20.26 30.04 -2.43
CA GLY A 311 -20.84 29.18 -1.37
C GLY A 311 -20.24 27.78 -1.18
N HIS A 312 -19.29 27.38 -2.01
CA HIS A 312 -18.58 26.11 -1.92
C HIS A 312 -17.17 26.28 -1.34
N LEU A 313 -16.68 25.24 -0.68
CA LEU A 313 -15.25 25.10 -0.47
C LEU A 313 -14.55 24.89 -1.83
N SER A 314 -13.35 25.48 -2.01
CA SER A 314 -12.51 25.14 -3.15
C SER A 314 -12.16 23.63 -3.13
N ALA A 315 -11.70 23.08 -4.25
CA ALA A 315 -11.34 21.65 -4.30
C ALA A 315 -10.23 21.31 -3.30
N SER A 316 -9.21 22.17 -3.18
CA SER A 316 -8.10 22.02 -2.24
C SER A 316 -8.58 22.07 -0.79
N ALA A 317 -9.38 23.07 -0.41
CA ALA A 317 -9.94 23.20 0.93
C ALA A 317 -10.86 22.03 1.30
N ALA A 318 -11.69 21.57 0.34
CA ALA A 318 -12.56 20.41 0.56
C ALA A 318 -11.77 19.13 0.81
N LEU A 319 -10.69 18.88 0.04
CA LEU A 319 -9.81 17.71 0.24
C LEU A 319 -9.04 17.80 1.57
N ALA A 320 -8.52 18.98 1.94
CA ALA A 320 -7.85 19.18 3.22
C ALA A 320 -8.79 18.96 4.39
N THR A 321 -10.00 19.53 4.35
CA THR A 321 -11.03 19.33 5.39
C THR A 321 -11.47 17.87 5.45
N MET A 322 -11.72 17.23 4.30
CA MET A 322 -12.07 15.81 4.23
C MET A 322 -11.01 14.95 4.91
N ALA A 323 -9.75 15.14 4.58
CA ALA A 323 -8.65 14.36 5.14
C ALA A 323 -8.49 14.59 6.65
N THR A 324 -8.64 15.84 7.12
CA THR A 324 -8.62 16.17 8.54
C THR A 324 -9.77 15.48 9.29
N VAL A 325 -11.00 15.59 8.78
CA VAL A 325 -12.20 14.96 9.40
C VAL A 325 -12.07 13.44 9.40
N LEU A 326 -11.64 12.85 8.29
CA LEU A 326 -11.42 11.40 8.17
C LEU A 326 -10.40 10.91 9.20
N GLY A 327 -9.25 11.60 9.32
CA GLY A 327 -8.20 11.24 10.25
C GLY A 327 -8.64 11.39 11.72
N VAL A 328 -9.30 12.50 12.07
CA VAL A 328 -9.85 12.70 13.42
C VAL A 328 -10.87 11.60 13.76
N THR A 329 -11.78 11.29 12.84
CA THR A 329 -12.77 10.22 13.03
C THR A 329 -12.09 8.86 13.23
N ALA A 330 -11.07 8.55 12.44
CA ALA A 330 -10.29 7.31 12.57
C ALA A 330 -9.60 7.20 13.93
N ILE A 331 -9.01 8.30 14.43
CA ILE A 331 -8.42 8.35 15.77
C ILE A 331 -9.49 8.12 16.85
N LEU A 332 -10.65 8.78 16.76
CA LEU A 332 -11.74 8.59 17.72
C LEU A 332 -12.24 7.14 17.72
N VAL A 333 -12.43 6.53 16.56
CA VAL A 333 -12.81 5.11 16.46
C VAL A 333 -11.75 4.23 17.11
N ALA A 334 -10.46 4.47 16.83
CA ALA A 334 -9.37 3.70 17.43
C ALA A 334 -9.30 3.84 18.95
N LEU A 335 -9.38 5.06 19.47
CA LEU A 335 -9.34 5.34 20.91
C LEU A 335 -10.50 4.72 21.68
N LEU A 336 -11.70 4.73 21.09
CA LEU A 336 -12.90 4.26 21.77
C LEU A 336 -13.08 2.74 21.67
N TYR A 337 -12.72 2.13 20.54
CA TYR A 337 -13.12 0.76 20.23
C TYR A 337 -11.98 -0.19 19.89
N ALA A 338 -10.77 0.30 19.53
CA ALA A 338 -9.62 -0.55 19.23
C ALA A 338 -8.62 -0.51 20.40
N ARG A 339 -8.92 -1.26 21.45
CA ARG A 339 -8.10 -1.34 22.69
C ARG A 339 -7.61 -2.77 22.92
N PRO A 340 -6.39 -2.96 23.49
CA PRO A 340 -5.91 -4.30 23.84
C PRO A 340 -6.79 -5.02 24.87
N GLU A 341 -7.39 -4.28 25.81
CA GLU A 341 -8.24 -4.83 26.88
C GLU A 341 -9.73 -4.94 26.48
N ALA A 342 -10.06 -4.68 25.20
CA ALA A 342 -11.44 -4.75 24.75
C ALA A 342 -11.98 -6.18 24.83
N SER A 343 -13.28 -6.33 25.05
CA SER A 343 -13.96 -7.63 25.06
C SER A 343 -13.90 -8.34 23.69
N THR A 344 -13.68 -7.60 22.63
CA THR A 344 -13.49 -8.07 21.26
C THR A 344 -12.57 -7.16 20.48
N HIS A 345 -11.76 -7.74 19.60
CA HIS A 345 -10.83 -7.03 18.72
C HIS A 345 -11.38 -6.81 17.31
N LEU A 346 -12.71 -6.97 17.10
CA LEU A 346 -13.32 -6.84 15.76
C LEU A 346 -13.08 -5.46 15.14
N VAL A 347 -13.20 -4.37 15.92
CA VAL A 347 -12.94 -3.01 15.43
C VAL A 347 -11.43 -2.79 15.21
N ALA A 348 -10.59 -3.31 16.10
CA ALA A 348 -9.12 -3.25 15.92
C ALA A 348 -8.68 -3.96 14.63
N ARG A 349 -9.30 -5.11 14.30
CA ARG A 349 -9.08 -5.85 13.04
C ARG A 349 -9.43 -5.05 11.80
N LEU A 350 -10.38 -4.12 11.89
CA LEU A 350 -10.67 -3.17 10.81
C LEU A 350 -9.58 -2.08 10.65
N GLN A 351 -8.66 -1.95 11.60
CA GLN A 351 -7.48 -1.09 11.50
C GLN A 351 -7.81 0.37 11.11
N PRO A 352 -8.66 1.09 11.87
CA PRO A 352 -9.21 2.39 11.47
C PRO A 352 -8.13 3.42 11.11
N LEU A 353 -6.95 3.35 11.74
CA LEU A 353 -5.84 4.26 11.46
C LEU A 353 -5.22 4.10 10.07
N ARG A 354 -5.51 3.03 9.32
CA ARG A 354 -5.12 2.90 7.91
C ARG A 354 -5.77 3.94 6.99
N ALA A 355 -6.85 4.59 7.42
CA ALA A 355 -7.41 5.76 6.75
C ALA A 355 -6.36 6.88 6.55
N PHE A 356 -5.30 6.90 7.39
CA PHE A 356 -4.20 7.86 7.29
C PHE A 356 -3.39 7.73 5.99
N GLN A 357 -3.46 6.63 5.25
CA GLN A 357 -2.88 6.59 3.90
C GLN A 357 -3.44 7.71 3.03
N THR A 358 -4.76 7.90 3.03
CA THR A 358 -5.41 9.01 2.30
C THR A 358 -5.02 10.38 2.88
N VAL A 359 -4.95 10.50 4.21
CA VAL A 359 -4.54 11.74 4.91
C VAL A 359 -3.14 12.17 4.48
N TYR A 360 -2.18 11.26 4.52
CA TYR A 360 -0.79 11.52 4.09
C TYR A 360 -0.71 11.89 2.61
N MET A 361 -1.42 11.18 1.74
CA MET A 361 -1.45 11.53 0.32
C MET A 361 -1.95 12.95 0.09
N MET A 362 -3.04 13.37 0.75
CA MET A 362 -3.56 14.72 0.62
C MET A 362 -2.56 15.77 1.17
N MET A 363 -1.94 15.51 2.31
CA MET A 363 -0.89 16.36 2.89
C MET A 363 0.29 16.54 1.91
N ILE A 364 0.79 15.44 1.34
CA ILE A 364 1.92 15.45 0.41
C ILE A 364 1.58 16.25 -0.86
N LEU A 365 0.39 16.06 -1.41
CA LEU A 365 -0.05 16.83 -2.58
C LEU A 365 -0.09 18.34 -2.29
N MET A 366 -0.59 18.75 -1.12
CA MET A 366 -0.66 20.15 -0.71
C MET A 366 0.72 20.74 -0.49
N PHE A 367 1.57 20.02 0.23
CA PHE A 367 2.93 20.46 0.51
C PHE A 367 3.78 20.53 -0.77
N GLY A 368 3.66 19.51 -1.63
CA GLY A 368 4.34 19.49 -2.92
C GLY A 368 3.89 20.62 -3.85
N ALA A 369 2.62 21.00 -3.81
CA ALA A 369 2.11 22.16 -4.57
C ALA A 369 2.77 23.47 -4.11
N LEU A 370 2.90 23.68 -2.80
CA LEU A 370 3.64 24.84 -2.26
C LEU A 370 5.11 24.83 -2.69
N LEU A 371 5.78 23.69 -2.58
CA LEU A 371 7.17 23.56 -3.02
C LEU A 371 7.32 23.93 -4.51
N GLY A 372 6.46 23.39 -5.37
CA GLY A 372 6.49 23.65 -6.80
C GLY A 372 6.27 25.10 -7.14
N GLU A 373 5.32 25.75 -6.49
CA GLU A 373 4.95 27.14 -6.79
C GLU A 373 5.97 28.14 -6.26
N TYR A 374 6.41 28.01 -5.02
CA TYR A 374 7.20 29.04 -4.35
C TYR A 374 8.70 28.77 -4.30
N LEU A 375 9.13 27.49 -4.20
CA LEU A 375 10.54 27.15 -4.05
C LEU A 375 11.17 26.72 -5.38
N LEU A 376 10.56 25.77 -6.07
CA LEU A 376 11.15 25.16 -7.28
C LEU A 376 10.97 26.06 -8.51
N GLN A 377 9.79 26.64 -8.66
CA GLN A 377 9.46 27.60 -9.71
C GLN A 377 9.84 27.10 -11.13
N ARG A 378 10.64 27.86 -11.90
CA ARG A 378 11.09 27.52 -13.27
C ARG A 378 12.54 27.03 -13.32
N HIS A 379 13.18 26.77 -12.18
CA HIS A 379 14.60 26.45 -12.12
C HIS A 379 14.82 24.92 -12.10
N ALA A 380 15.19 24.33 -13.23
CA ALA A 380 15.41 22.88 -13.35
C ALA A 380 16.39 22.32 -12.29
N GLY A 381 17.46 23.06 -11.98
CA GLY A 381 18.41 22.66 -10.93
C GLY A 381 17.77 22.53 -9.54
N ARG A 382 16.80 23.40 -9.19
CA ARG A 382 16.08 23.28 -7.91
C ARG A 382 15.19 22.04 -7.87
N TRP A 383 14.55 21.68 -9.00
CA TRP A 383 13.76 20.47 -9.11
C TRP A 383 14.63 19.21 -8.91
N ILE A 384 15.77 19.14 -9.61
CA ILE A 384 16.70 18.02 -9.47
C ILE A 384 17.22 17.93 -8.02
N ALA A 385 17.70 19.05 -7.46
CA ALA A 385 18.19 19.08 -6.09
C ALA A 385 17.11 18.66 -5.07
N ALA A 386 15.87 19.17 -5.22
CA ALA A 386 14.77 18.79 -4.34
C ALA A 386 14.44 17.30 -4.44
N MET A 387 14.36 16.72 -5.64
CA MET A 387 14.11 15.29 -5.83
C MET A 387 15.20 14.43 -5.20
N LEU A 388 16.49 14.83 -5.34
CA LEU A 388 17.61 14.13 -4.72
C LEU A 388 17.54 14.22 -3.18
N ILE A 389 17.34 15.42 -2.64
CA ILE A 389 17.30 15.65 -1.19
C ILE A 389 16.08 14.94 -0.54
N LEU A 390 14.93 14.99 -1.19
CA LEU A 390 13.69 14.42 -0.64
C LEU A 390 13.56 12.91 -0.90
N GLY A 391 14.13 12.41 -1.99
CA GLY A 391 14.15 10.98 -2.30
C GLY A 391 15.24 10.19 -1.58
N ALA A 392 16.39 10.82 -1.29
CA ALA A 392 17.51 10.14 -0.65
C ALA A 392 17.17 9.47 0.69
N PRO A 393 16.42 10.08 1.63
CA PRO A 393 16.04 9.42 2.87
C PRO A 393 15.20 8.15 2.65
N VAL A 394 14.29 8.16 1.67
CA VAL A 394 13.45 6.99 1.34
C VAL A 394 14.32 5.89 0.73
N PHE A 395 15.21 6.24 -0.21
CA PHE A 395 16.17 5.31 -0.79
C PHE A 395 17.07 4.67 0.28
N VAL A 396 17.60 5.46 1.21
CA VAL A 396 18.45 4.97 2.31
C VAL A 396 17.65 4.07 3.25
N ALA A 397 16.39 4.41 3.55
CA ALA A 397 15.52 3.60 4.39
C ALA A 397 15.20 2.25 3.73
N ASP A 398 14.93 2.23 2.42
CA ASP A 398 14.73 0.98 1.67
C ASP A 398 16.00 0.12 1.71
N ARG A 399 17.16 0.70 1.40
CA ARG A 399 18.45 -0.01 1.47
C ARG A 399 18.80 -0.52 2.89
N ALA A 400 18.33 0.16 3.93
CA ALA A 400 18.49 -0.28 5.31
C ALA A 400 17.51 -1.42 5.67
N THR A 401 16.34 -1.45 5.04
CA THR A 401 15.34 -2.51 5.22
C THR A 401 15.72 -3.80 4.48
N PHE A 402 16.32 -3.68 3.28
CA PHE A 402 16.71 -4.80 2.41
C PHE A 402 18.22 -4.81 2.13
N PRO A 403 19.08 -4.92 3.17
CA PRO A 403 20.54 -4.75 3.02
C PRO A 403 21.22 -5.82 2.18
N SER A 404 20.71 -7.05 2.20
CA SER A 404 21.33 -8.22 1.53
C SER A 404 20.78 -8.46 0.13
N SER A 405 19.65 -7.83 -0.20
CA SER A 405 18.96 -7.99 -1.48
C SER A 405 19.33 -6.87 -2.47
N ARG A 406 19.13 -7.13 -3.76
CA ARG A 406 19.24 -6.08 -4.78
C ARG A 406 18.11 -5.09 -4.58
N HIS A 407 18.40 -3.80 -4.80
CA HIS A 407 17.41 -2.73 -4.69
C HIS A 407 16.20 -2.92 -5.64
N ILE A 408 16.42 -3.51 -6.81
CA ILE A 408 15.37 -3.91 -7.76
C ILE A 408 15.55 -5.38 -8.10
N GLN A 409 14.64 -6.22 -7.64
CA GLN A 409 14.63 -7.66 -7.87
C GLN A 409 13.76 -8.00 -9.08
N ILE A 410 14.38 -8.27 -10.24
CA ILE A 410 13.68 -8.51 -11.49
C ILE A 410 13.47 -10.02 -11.77
N SER A 411 14.35 -10.88 -11.30
CA SER A 411 14.29 -12.32 -11.55
C SER A 411 14.76 -13.15 -10.35
N ASP A 412 14.29 -14.38 -10.28
CA ASP A 412 14.62 -15.35 -9.24
C ASP A 412 16.06 -15.88 -9.36
N THR A 413 16.73 -15.66 -10.51
CA THR A 413 18.06 -16.20 -10.79
C THR A 413 19.15 -15.18 -10.55
N GLY A 414 20.17 -15.58 -9.78
CA GLY A 414 21.36 -14.76 -9.53
C GLY A 414 21.20 -13.76 -8.37
N GLU A 415 20.24 -13.98 -7.46
CA GLU A 415 20.11 -13.22 -6.22
C GLU A 415 21.35 -13.43 -5.33
N SER A 416 21.83 -12.32 -4.78
CA SER A 416 22.97 -12.33 -3.85
C SER A 416 22.56 -12.74 -2.44
N ASN A 417 21.28 -12.62 -2.10
CA ASN A 417 20.76 -12.94 -0.78
C ASN A 417 20.85 -14.45 -0.50
N PRO A 418 21.58 -14.88 0.54
CA PRO A 418 21.83 -16.29 0.82
C PRO A 418 20.59 -17.05 1.32
N TRP A 419 19.61 -16.35 1.92
CA TRP A 419 18.36 -16.98 2.30
C TRP A 419 17.50 -17.30 1.08
N ILE A 420 17.40 -16.38 0.13
CA ILE A 420 16.72 -16.62 -1.16
C ILE A 420 17.37 -17.79 -1.90
N GLN A 421 18.70 -17.87 -1.92
CA GLN A 421 19.42 -19.02 -2.51
C GLN A 421 19.03 -20.34 -1.84
N SER A 422 18.83 -20.34 -0.51
CA SER A 422 18.40 -21.54 0.24
C SER A 422 16.96 -21.91 -0.09
N PHE A 423 16.08 -20.93 -0.26
CA PHE A 423 14.68 -21.13 -0.64
C PHE A 423 14.55 -21.64 -2.09
N ASP A 424 15.35 -21.11 -2.99
CA ASP A 424 15.42 -21.56 -4.39
C ASP A 424 15.99 -22.97 -4.52
N TRP A 425 17.01 -23.30 -3.72
CA TRP A 425 17.52 -24.67 -3.63
C TRP A 425 16.40 -25.63 -3.15
N ALA A 426 15.63 -25.24 -2.14
CA ALA A 426 14.51 -26.03 -1.65
C ALA A 426 13.46 -26.27 -2.78
N ARG A 427 13.16 -25.24 -3.59
CA ARG A 427 12.26 -25.34 -4.75
C ARG A 427 12.70 -26.39 -5.76
N THR A 428 14.00 -26.43 -6.05
CA THR A 428 14.53 -27.23 -7.15
C THR A 428 14.94 -28.65 -6.74
N HIS A 429 15.23 -28.90 -5.44
CA HIS A 429 15.82 -30.15 -4.96
C HIS A 429 14.94 -30.93 -3.98
N THR A 430 13.73 -30.46 -3.68
CA THR A 430 12.83 -31.19 -2.78
C THR A 430 11.48 -31.51 -3.45
N PRO A 431 10.75 -32.53 -2.99
CA PRO A 431 9.42 -32.85 -3.50
C PRO A 431 8.43 -31.68 -3.32
N LYS A 432 7.44 -31.53 -4.22
CA LYS A 432 6.44 -30.47 -4.15
C LYS A 432 5.55 -30.56 -2.91
N ASP A 433 5.34 -31.73 -2.38
CA ASP A 433 4.56 -32.04 -1.18
C ASP A 433 5.36 -31.94 0.13
N ALA A 434 6.66 -31.63 0.04
CA ALA A 434 7.53 -31.48 1.21
C ALA A 434 6.98 -30.38 2.16
N LEU A 435 6.92 -30.71 3.46
CA LEU A 435 6.61 -29.76 4.51
C LEU A 435 7.89 -29.32 5.19
N PHE A 436 8.08 -28.02 5.26
CA PHE A 436 9.22 -27.36 5.89
C PHE A 436 8.87 -26.81 7.27
N ALA A 437 9.88 -26.74 8.14
CA ALA A 437 9.85 -25.90 9.33
C ALA A 437 11.08 -24.98 9.33
N LEU A 438 10.87 -23.73 9.77
CA LEU A 438 11.87 -22.69 9.92
C LEU A 438 11.78 -22.12 11.33
N ASP A 439 12.74 -21.27 11.70
CA ASP A 439 12.56 -20.38 12.84
C ASP A 439 11.23 -19.61 12.64
N PRO A 440 10.30 -19.60 13.59
CA PRO A 440 9.05 -18.84 13.43
C PRO A 440 9.24 -17.38 13.09
N ASP A 441 10.37 -16.81 13.47
CA ASP A 441 10.73 -15.41 13.23
C ASP A 441 11.84 -15.26 12.18
N TYR A 442 11.95 -16.22 11.25
CA TYR A 442 12.99 -16.23 10.21
C TYR A 442 12.97 -14.97 9.33
N ILE A 443 11.80 -14.39 9.10
CA ILE A 443 11.60 -13.16 8.31
C ILE A 443 12.44 -11.97 8.85
N HIS A 444 12.67 -11.95 10.17
CA HIS A 444 13.52 -10.94 10.82
C HIS A 444 14.95 -11.42 11.06
N ALA A 445 15.34 -12.58 10.50
CA ALA A 445 16.69 -13.06 10.62
C ALA A 445 17.68 -12.14 9.89
N PRO A 446 18.86 -11.86 10.45
CA PRO A 446 19.84 -11.00 9.79
C PRO A 446 20.15 -11.46 8.36
N GLY A 447 19.99 -10.57 7.40
CA GLY A 447 20.26 -10.81 5.98
C GLY A 447 19.20 -11.60 5.23
N GLU A 448 18.04 -11.87 5.84
CA GLU A 448 16.91 -12.53 5.19
C GLU A 448 16.08 -11.51 4.37
N ASP A 449 15.92 -10.29 4.89
CA ASP A 449 15.27 -9.16 4.21
C ASP A 449 13.76 -9.34 3.97
N GLY A 450 13.04 -9.99 4.87
CA GLY A 450 11.58 -10.04 4.87
C GLY A 450 10.93 -10.93 3.80
N HIS A 451 11.66 -11.87 3.18
CA HIS A 451 11.15 -12.68 2.08
C HIS A 451 10.26 -13.84 2.54
N CYS A 452 9.17 -14.05 1.82
CA CYS A 452 8.25 -15.16 2.07
C CYS A 452 8.80 -16.47 1.50
N PHE A 453 9.09 -17.44 2.37
CA PHE A 453 9.54 -18.77 1.98
C PHE A 453 8.59 -19.44 0.97
N ARG A 454 7.27 -19.37 1.20
CA ARG A 454 6.28 -20.01 0.31
C ARG A 454 6.39 -19.50 -1.13
N ALA A 455 6.49 -18.20 -1.32
CA ALA A 455 6.54 -17.59 -2.65
C ALA A 455 7.80 -17.96 -3.44
N ILE A 456 8.93 -18.17 -2.76
CA ILE A 456 10.20 -18.48 -3.41
C ILE A 456 10.40 -20.00 -3.53
N ALA A 457 10.24 -20.73 -2.42
CA ALA A 457 10.46 -22.16 -2.38
C ALA A 457 9.33 -22.97 -3.00
N GLN A 458 8.13 -22.40 -3.13
CA GLN A 458 6.92 -23.10 -3.61
C GLN A 458 6.66 -24.42 -2.87
N ARG A 459 6.90 -24.40 -1.55
CA ARG A 459 6.74 -25.55 -0.65
C ARG A 459 5.86 -25.19 0.53
N SER A 460 5.18 -26.21 1.06
CA SER A 460 4.46 -26.06 2.33
C SER A 460 5.43 -25.77 3.47
N VAL A 461 5.02 -24.92 4.40
CA VAL A 461 5.81 -24.58 5.59
C VAL A 461 4.88 -24.38 6.78
N LEU A 462 5.37 -24.69 7.98
CA LEU A 462 4.69 -24.33 9.22
C LEU A 462 4.57 -22.79 9.32
N PRO A 463 3.51 -22.29 9.99
CA PRO A 463 3.26 -20.85 10.01
C PRO A 463 4.36 -20.06 10.73
N ASP A 464 4.69 -18.90 10.20
CA ASP A 464 5.58 -17.93 10.83
C ASP A 464 4.87 -17.02 11.84
N TYR A 465 5.66 -16.32 12.66
CA TYR A 465 5.13 -15.43 13.69
C TYR A 465 4.54 -14.15 13.10
N SER A 466 5.17 -13.58 12.09
CA SER A 466 4.85 -12.25 11.57
C SER A 466 3.71 -12.28 10.57
N LYS A 467 3.88 -12.91 9.42
CA LYS A 467 2.93 -12.84 8.30
C LYS A 467 1.75 -13.76 8.49
N ASP A 468 1.99 -15.02 8.84
CA ASP A 468 0.91 -15.96 9.17
C ASP A 468 0.17 -15.55 10.45
N GLY A 469 0.88 -14.93 11.41
CA GLY A 469 0.23 -14.30 12.55
C GLY A 469 -0.68 -13.13 12.17
N GLY A 470 -0.30 -12.35 11.14
CA GLY A 470 -1.17 -11.36 10.53
C GLY A 470 -2.44 -11.97 9.94
N GLU A 471 -2.30 -13.05 9.17
CA GLU A 471 -3.45 -13.78 8.61
C GLU A 471 -4.33 -14.39 9.71
N ALA A 472 -3.73 -14.96 10.77
CA ALA A 472 -4.47 -15.51 11.91
C ALA A 472 -5.24 -14.43 12.68
N SER A 473 -4.72 -13.21 12.76
CA SER A 473 -5.40 -12.07 13.39
C SER A 473 -6.57 -11.52 12.54
N ILE A 474 -6.55 -11.72 11.22
CA ILE A 474 -7.64 -11.33 10.31
C ILE A 474 -8.66 -12.46 10.15
N ALA A 475 -8.21 -13.72 10.12
CA ALA A 475 -9.00 -14.92 9.92
C ALA A 475 -8.98 -15.82 11.18
N PRO A 476 -9.92 -15.66 12.14
CA PRO A 476 -9.89 -16.31 13.45
C PRO A 476 -9.74 -17.84 13.40
N GLN A 477 -10.22 -18.49 12.34
CA GLN A 477 -10.11 -19.94 12.14
C GLN A 477 -8.64 -20.41 11.94
N LEU A 478 -7.71 -19.50 11.66
CA LEU A 478 -6.28 -19.81 11.52
C LEU A 478 -5.52 -19.65 12.83
N ALA A 479 -6.13 -19.08 13.88
CA ALA A 479 -5.43 -18.75 15.11
C ALA A 479 -4.92 -19.99 15.87
N GLU A 480 -5.77 -21.03 16.02
CA GLU A 480 -5.34 -22.30 16.65
C GLU A 480 -4.24 -23.00 15.83
N PRO A 481 -4.40 -23.20 14.49
CA PRO A 481 -3.32 -23.74 13.66
C PRO A 481 -2.01 -22.92 13.77
N TRP A 482 -2.11 -21.59 13.73
CA TRP A 482 -0.95 -20.71 13.87
C TRP A 482 -0.22 -20.95 15.20
N LEU A 483 -0.95 -20.93 16.31
CA LEU A 483 -0.37 -21.11 17.64
C LEU A 483 0.26 -22.51 17.80
N ALA A 484 -0.38 -23.55 17.25
CA ALA A 484 0.15 -24.91 17.25
C ALA A 484 1.46 -25.01 16.45
N GLY A 485 1.50 -24.44 15.25
CA GLY A 485 2.70 -24.38 14.43
C GLY A 485 3.86 -23.61 15.07
N LEU A 486 3.58 -22.47 15.71
CA LEU A 486 4.58 -21.73 16.47
C LEU A 486 5.17 -22.55 17.62
N ARG A 487 4.32 -23.23 18.40
CA ARG A 487 4.78 -24.08 19.52
C ARG A 487 5.68 -25.19 19.01
N ALA A 488 5.35 -25.81 17.89
CA ALA A 488 6.17 -26.85 17.28
C ALA A 488 7.54 -26.36 16.81
N GLN A 489 7.64 -25.09 16.39
CA GLN A 489 8.88 -24.51 15.86
C GLN A 489 9.73 -23.78 16.91
N ARG A 490 9.19 -23.48 18.10
CA ARG A 490 9.82 -22.62 19.12
C ARG A 490 11.25 -22.99 19.49
N ASN A 491 11.59 -24.26 19.43
CA ASN A 491 12.94 -24.74 19.78
C ASN A 491 13.90 -24.83 18.57
N LEU A 492 13.49 -24.40 17.38
CA LEU A 492 14.38 -24.23 16.23
C LEU A 492 15.22 -22.93 16.33
N ILE A 493 14.88 -22.07 17.29
CA ILE A 493 15.58 -20.80 17.59
C ILE A 493 16.95 -21.08 18.23
N PRO A 494 17.94 -20.22 18.02
CA PRO A 494 19.39 -20.48 17.92
C PRO A 494 20.12 -21.15 19.09
N ALA A 495 19.50 -21.39 20.21
CA ALA A 495 20.13 -21.97 21.38
C ALA A 495 19.93 -23.49 21.53
N SER A 496 19.11 -24.12 20.71
CA SER A 496 18.83 -25.54 20.87
C SER A 496 19.41 -26.37 19.75
N LEU A 497 20.12 -27.42 20.18
CA LEU A 497 20.67 -28.46 19.33
C LEU A 497 19.52 -29.29 18.74
N LEU A 498 19.18 -29.12 17.46
CA LEU A 498 18.25 -29.99 16.79
C LEU A 498 18.94 -31.28 16.37
N LEU A 499 18.80 -32.30 17.19
CA LEU A 499 19.30 -33.64 16.92
C LEU A 499 18.24 -34.53 16.33
N ARG A 500 18.63 -35.47 15.45
CA ARG A 500 17.75 -36.42 14.76
C ARG A 500 16.84 -37.19 15.72
N ASN A 501 17.32 -37.60 16.86
CA ASN A 501 16.62 -38.39 17.86
C ASN A 501 16.06 -37.55 19.02
N SER A 502 16.07 -36.23 18.91
CA SER A 502 15.51 -35.36 19.94
C SER A 502 13.98 -35.45 19.99
N PRO A 503 13.33 -35.25 21.15
CA PRO A 503 11.89 -35.16 21.25
C PRO A 503 11.30 -34.10 20.31
N HIS A 504 12.07 -33.05 20.09
CA HIS A 504 11.68 -31.93 19.23
C HIS A 504 11.64 -32.34 17.75
N ALA A 505 12.66 -33.05 17.24
CA ALA A 505 12.65 -33.60 15.89
C ALA A 505 11.50 -34.61 15.71
N SER A 506 11.20 -35.39 16.74
CA SER A 506 10.06 -36.33 16.74
C SER A 506 8.73 -35.62 16.67
N ALA A 507 8.55 -34.50 17.39
CA ALA A 507 7.33 -33.68 17.32
C ALA A 507 7.14 -33.05 15.94
N LEU A 508 8.21 -32.54 15.32
CA LEU A 508 8.15 -32.01 13.96
C LEU A 508 7.78 -33.10 12.92
N ARG A 509 8.37 -34.31 13.04
CA ARG A 509 8.00 -35.46 12.19
C ARG A 509 6.53 -35.86 12.36
N ALA A 510 6.01 -35.82 13.58
CA ALA A 510 4.60 -36.13 13.85
C ALA A 510 3.63 -35.14 13.17
N LEU A 511 4.08 -33.93 12.88
CA LEU A 511 3.35 -32.94 12.07
C LEU A 511 3.57 -33.11 10.55
N GLY A 512 4.34 -34.10 10.12
CA GLY A 512 4.66 -34.34 8.72
C GLY A 512 5.84 -33.54 8.18
N VAL A 513 6.57 -32.80 9.03
CA VAL A 513 7.75 -32.05 8.61
C VAL A 513 8.85 -32.99 8.12
N SER A 514 9.28 -32.80 6.90
CA SER A 514 10.32 -33.60 6.25
C SER A 514 11.65 -32.84 6.10
N TRP A 515 11.60 -31.53 6.10
CA TRP A 515 12.75 -30.64 5.93
C TRP A 515 12.74 -29.47 6.91
N VAL A 516 13.95 -29.02 7.29
CA VAL A 516 14.13 -27.80 8.11
C VAL A 516 15.16 -26.89 7.47
N ILE A 517 14.96 -25.58 7.62
CA ILE A 517 16.00 -24.59 7.31
C ILE A 517 16.48 -24.02 8.63
N LEU A 518 17.77 -24.15 8.84
CA LEU A 518 18.47 -23.68 10.04
C LEU A 518 19.48 -22.61 9.68
N ARG A 519 19.79 -21.71 10.62
CA ARG A 519 20.94 -20.81 10.47
C ARG A 519 22.22 -21.63 10.34
N ARG A 520 23.18 -21.17 9.56
CA ARG A 520 24.46 -21.87 9.33
C ARG A 520 25.15 -22.31 10.64
N ALA A 521 25.13 -21.42 11.62
CA ALA A 521 25.76 -21.64 12.91
C ALA A 521 25.03 -22.61 13.85
N SER A 522 23.75 -22.96 13.58
CA SER A 522 22.97 -23.85 14.45
C SER A 522 23.55 -25.25 14.44
N PRO A 523 23.95 -25.84 15.60
CA PRO A 523 24.47 -27.19 15.64
C PRO A 523 23.38 -28.23 15.36
N THR A 524 23.70 -29.28 14.58
CA THR A 524 22.80 -30.38 14.26
C THR A 524 23.54 -31.59 13.75
N ASP A 525 23.01 -32.80 13.97
CA ASP A 525 23.46 -34.07 13.39
C ASP A 525 22.61 -34.50 12.19
N LEU A 526 21.69 -33.65 11.73
CA LEU A 526 20.87 -33.91 10.56
C LEU A 526 21.72 -33.90 9.28
N SER A 527 21.28 -34.65 8.28
CA SER A 527 21.86 -34.58 6.94
C SER A 527 21.41 -33.26 6.27
N CYS A 528 22.39 -32.40 5.96
CA CYS A 528 22.14 -31.09 5.35
C CYS A 528 22.77 -31.06 3.94
N PRO A 529 22.04 -31.46 2.88
CA PRO A 529 22.58 -31.52 1.51
C PRO A 529 22.88 -30.15 0.92
N TYR A 530 22.37 -29.06 1.51
CA TYR A 530 22.67 -27.70 1.10
C TYR A 530 23.10 -26.86 2.28
N SER A 531 24.06 -25.99 2.06
CA SER A 531 24.53 -25.02 3.04
C SER A 531 25.27 -23.89 2.35
N ASN A 532 25.00 -22.66 2.78
CA ASN A 532 25.77 -21.48 2.41
C ASN A 532 26.25 -20.73 3.67
N PHE A 533 26.65 -19.47 3.56
CA PHE A 533 27.20 -18.74 4.72
C PHE A 533 26.13 -18.30 5.73
N ALA A 534 24.83 -18.23 5.37
CA ALA A 534 23.75 -17.82 6.27
C ALA A 534 22.88 -18.99 6.76
N ALA A 535 22.55 -19.92 5.88
CA ALA A 535 21.56 -20.96 6.15
C ALA A 535 22.01 -22.34 5.65
N LYS A 536 21.38 -23.37 6.18
CA LYS A 536 21.50 -24.77 5.74
C LYS A 536 20.14 -25.43 5.68
N VAL A 537 19.91 -26.22 4.62
CA VAL A 537 18.70 -27.00 4.39
C VAL A 537 18.98 -28.45 4.78
N CYS A 538 18.25 -28.95 5.76
CA CYS A 538 18.51 -30.25 6.36
C CYS A 538 17.26 -31.15 6.28
N ARG A 539 17.49 -32.45 6.08
CA ARG A 539 16.43 -33.48 6.09
C ARG A 539 16.21 -33.98 7.51
N ILE A 540 14.94 -33.97 7.96
CA ILE A 540 14.59 -34.40 9.32
C ILE A 540 14.02 -35.83 9.36
N SER A 541 13.53 -36.33 8.23
CA SER A 541 12.97 -37.68 8.03
C SER A 541 14.03 -38.66 7.53
#